data_14499cc475734e212c3016c41783fd8b
#
_entry.id   14499cc475734e212c3016c41783fd8b
#
_cell.length_a   1.000
_cell.length_b   1.000
_cell.length_c   1.000
_cell.angle_alpha   90.00
_cell.angle_beta   90.00
_cell.angle_gamma   90.00
#
_symmetry.space_group_name_H-M   'P 1'
#
loop_
_entity.id
_entity.type
_entity.pdbx_description
1 polymer ?
#
loop_
_entity_poly.entity_id
_entity_poly.type
_entity_poly.pdbx_seq_one_letter_code
_entity_poly.pdbx_strand_id
1 'polypeptide(L)'
;MTTLTSANSVLMLAVGGIFPVPQKIEGFASDSSFAFTPSKTAAVSMGVDGRLSASYVPSACVQTITIQPDSPSMRVFEIWMMATETAREIFYANGTLSIPSIDRKYTLTRGVLTQIPPAPTAKTVLQSMEFQITWQSVSPALV
;
A
#
# COMPACT_ATOMS: atom_id res chain seq x y z
N MET A 1 -9.55 26.43 5.73
CA MET A 1 -8.20 26.24 5.10
C MET A 1 -7.77 24.79 5.26
N THR A 2 -7.33 24.17 4.18
CA THR A 2 -6.89 22.79 4.19
C THR A 2 -5.37 22.71 4.37
N THR A 3 -4.92 21.93 5.33
CA THR A 3 -3.50 21.71 5.58
C THR A 3 -3.09 20.39 4.95
N LEU A 4 -2.05 20.42 4.12
CA LEU A 4 -1.54 19.24 3.45
C LEU A 4 -0.61 18.47 4.40
N THR A 5 -1.19 17.57 5.18
CA THR A 5 -0.43 16.74 6.12
C THR A 5 -0.82 15.27 5.97
N SER A 6 0.17 14.41 6.10
CA SER A 6 -0.05 12.96 6.14
C SER A 6 -0.21 12.43 7.58
N ALA A 7 -0.02 13.28 8.58
CA ALA A 7 -0.06 12.85 9.99
C ALA A 7 -1.41 12.27 10.41
N ASN A 8 -2.50 12.75 9.78
CA ASN A 8 -3.86 12.29 10.07
C ASN A 8 -4.34 11.19 9.13
N SER A 9 -3.48 10.70 8.25
CA SER A 9 -3.85 9.63 7.33
C SER A 9 -4.07 8.32 8.08
N VAL A 10 -5.13 7.62 7.71
CA VAL A 10 -5.51 6.34 8.33
C VAL A 10 -5.52 5.26 7.26
N LEU A 11 -4.68 4.25 7.46
CA LEU A 11 -4.64 3.06 6.61
C LEU A 11 -5.17 1.88 7.42
N MET A 12 -6.27 1.29 6.95
CA MET A 12 -6.88 0.11 7.55
C MET A 12 -6.64 -1.06 6.62
N LEU A 13 -6.12 -2.17 7.16
CA LEU A 13 -5.88 -3.38 6.39
C LEU A 13 -6.60 -4.56 7.02
N ALA A 14 -7.29 -5.34 6.20
CA ALA A 14 -7.87 -6.62 6.59
C ALA A 14 -7.29 -7.70 5.70
N VAL A 15 -6.68 -8.71 6.30
CA VAL A 15 -6.07 -9.83 5.56
C VAL A 15 -6.95 -11.06 5.73
N GLY A 16 -7.44 -11.61 4.63
CA GLY A 16 -8.31 -12.76 4.67
C GLY A 16 -7.61 -13.98 5.27
N GLY A 17 -8.26 -14.60 6.25
CA GLY A 17 -7.73 -15.77 6.94
C GLY A 17 -6.78 -15.46 8.10
N ILE A 18 -6.26 -14.25 8.21
CA ILE A 18 -5.32 -13.86 9.28
C ILE A 18 -5.93 -12.75 10.14
N PHE A 19 -6.30 -11.65 9.51
CA PHE A 19 -6.90 -10.50 10.18
C PHE A 19 -8.25 -10.19 9.54
N PRO A 20 -9.33 -10.88 9.90
CA PRO A 20 -10.67 -10.62 9.33
C PRO A 20 -11.21 -9.24 9.74
N VAL A 21 -10.77 -8.73 10.89
CA VAL A 21 -11.13 -7.37 11.34
C VAL A 21 -10.07 -6.40 10.85
N PRO A 22 -10.44 -5.27 10.21
CA PRO A 22 -9.47 -4.31 9.73
C PRO A 22 -8.54 -3.81 10.84
N GLN A 23 -7.24 -3.79 10.55
CA GLN A 23 -6.21 -3.34 11.47
C GLN A 23 -5.70 -1.96 11.03
N LYS A 24 -5.66 -1.03 11.96
CA LYS A 24 -5.12 0.31 11.70
C LYS A 24 -3.59 0.24 11.69
N ILE A 25 -2.99 0.76 10.64
CA ILE A 25 -1.53 0.82 10.51
C ILE A 25 -1.05 2.13 11.13
N GLU A 26 -0.16 2.04 12.09
CA GLU A 26 0.37 3.17 12.85
C GLU A 26 1.89 3.19 12.81
N GLY A 27 2.49 4.28 13.30
CA GLY A 27 3.95 4.38 13.43
C GLY A 27 4.68 4.60 12.13
N PHE A 28 4.08 5.34 11.18
CA PHE A 28 4.75 5.70 9.94
C PHE A 28 6.00 6.54 10.20
N ALA A 29 7.00 6.40 9.33
CA ALA A 29 8.16 7.27 9.35
C ALA A 29 7.75 8.72 9.04
N SER A 30 8.41 9.67 9.69
CA SER A 30 8.01 11.09 9.60
C SER A 30 8.24 11.70 8.23
N ASP A 31 9.26 11.24 7.53
CA ASP A 31 9.64 11.79 6.22
C ASP A 31 9.03 11.05 5.03
N SER A 32 8.58 9.83 5.24
CA SER A 32 8.00 9.02 4.17
C SER A 32 7.06 7.98 4.76
N SER A 33 5.76 8.29 4.82
CA SER A 33 4.77 7.41 5.43
C SER A 33 4.33 6.31 4.48
N PHE A 34 3.88 6.70 3.30
CA PHE A 34 3.47 5.76 2.25
C PHE A 34 3.58 6.45 0.89
N ALA A 35 3.73 5.64 -0.15
CA ALA A 35 3.80 6.13 -1.52
C ALA A 35 3.22 5.10 -2.47
N PHE A 36 2.63 5.56 -3.55
CA PHE A 36 2.12 4.71 -4.62
C PHE A 36 2.93 4.93 -5.88
N THR A 37 3.28 3.84 -6.55
CA THR A 37 3.89 3.92 -7.88
C THR A 37 2.81 4.23 -8.90
N PRO A 38 3.03 5.23 -9.79
CA PRO A 38 2.06 5.52 -10.83
C PRO A 38 1.78 4.29 -11.71
N SER A 39 0.50 4.06 -12.01
CA SER A 39 0.10 2.91 -12.82
C SER A 39 -0.26 3.37 -14.23
N LYS A 40 0.09 2.51 -15.19
CA LYS A 40 -0.22 2.74 -16.60
C LYS A 40 -1.66 2.32 -16.86
N THR A 41 -2.49 3.23 -17.37
CA THR A 41 -3.91 2.97 -17.59
C THR A 41 -4.24 2.65 -19.05
N ALA A 42 -3.36 3.02 -19.98
CA ALA A 42 -3.64 2.85 -21.40
C ALA A 42 -2.37 2.57 -22.20
N ALA A 43 -2.52 1.77 -23.24
CA ALA A 43 -1.52 1.62 -24.28
C ALA A 43 -1.97 2.41 -25.49
N VAL A 44 -1.05 3.17 -26.07
CA VAL A 44 -1.35 4.02 -27.22
C VAL A 44 -0.43 3.70 -28.38
N SER A 45 -0.95 3.89 -29.60
CA SER A 45 -0.13 3.79 -30.81
C SER A 45 -0.55 4.89 -31.78
N MET A 46 0.44 5.45 -32.47
CA MET A 46 0.20 6.50 -33.46
C MET A 46 0.28 5.90 -34.84
N GLY A 47 -0.79 6.06 -35.63
CA GLY A 47 -0.79 5.66 -37.02
C GLY A 47 0.02 6.58 -37.92
N VAL A 48 0.39 6.06 -39.08
CA VAL A 48 1.14 6.85 -40.07
C VAL A 48 0.31 8.06 -40.55
N ASP A 49 -1.00 7.96 -40.50
CA ASP A 49 -1.93 9.03 -40.87
C ASP A 49 -2.11 10.08 -39.77
N GLY A 50 -1.38 9.94 -38.63
CA GLY A 50 -1.49 10.85 -37.51
C GLY A 50 -2.63 10.54 -36.54
N ARG A 51 -3.31 9.42 -36.71
CA ARG A 51 -4.40 9.04 -35.84
C ARG A 51 -3.90 8.24 -34.62
N LEU A 52 -4.29 8.69 -33.41
CA LEU A 52 -3.94 8.01 -32.17
C LEU A 52 -4.97 6.93 -31.85
N SER A 53 -4.50 5.71 -31.66
CA SER A 53 -5.32 4.59 -31.17
C SER A 53 -4.91 4.26 -29.74
N ALA A 54 -5.90 4.02 -28.88
CA ALA A 54 -5.68 3.75 -27.47
C ALA A 54 -6.49 2.54 -27.03
N SER A 55 -5.91 1.77 -26.11
CA SER A 55 -6.59 0.64 -25.49
C SER A 55 -6.39 0.67 -23.98
N TYR A 56 -7.39 0.21 -23.24
CA TYR A 56 -7.32 0.10 -21.79
C TYR A 56 -6.41 -1.05 -21.40
N VAL A 57 -5.46 -0.79 -20.51
CA VAL A 57 -4.53 -1.79 -19.99
C VAL A 57 -4.66 -1.83 -18.47
N PRO A 58 -5.19 -2.90 -17.89
CA PRO A 58 -5.18 -3.03 -16.43
C PRO A 58 -3.77 -3.25 -15.93
N SER A 59 -3.41 -2.57 -14.85
CA SER A 59 -2.10 -2.71 -14.23
C SER A 59 -2.23 -2.68 -12.71
N ALA A 60 -1.31 -3.41 -12.05
CA ALA A 60 -1.26 -3.43 -10.59
C ALA A 60 -0.68 -2.12 -10.06
N CYS A 61 -1.14 -1.74 -8.87
CA CYS A 61 -0.62 -0.57 -8.15
C CYS A 61 0.28 -1.03 -7.02
N VAL A 62 1.48 -0.51 -6.94
CA VAL A 62 2.42 -0.84 -5.87
C VAL A 62 2.41 0.27 -4.83
N GLN A 63 2.16 -0.11 -3.58
CA GLN A 63 2.23 0.80 -2.45
C GLN A 63 3.45 0.46 -1.61
N THR A 64 4.27 1.48 -1.31
CA THR A 64 5.39 1.36 -0.39
C THR A 64 5.00 2.01 0.92
N ILE A 65 5.12 1.27 2.02
CA ILE A 65 4.79 1.74 3.36
C ILE A 65 6.07 1.71 4.18
N THR A 66 6.43 2.84 4.77
CA THR A 66 7.61 2.95 5.63
C THR A 66 7.16 3.09 7.08
N ILE A 67 7.58 2.17 7.93
CA ILE A 67 7.16 2.09 9.33
C ILE A 67 8.39 2.11 10.22
N GLN A 68 8.28 2.81 11.36
CA GLN A 68 9.33 2.82 12.36
C GLN A 68 9.46 1.44 13.03
N PRO A 69 10.68 1.03 13.44
CA PRO A 69 10.90 -0.33 13.94
C PRO A 69 10.20 -0.61 15.27
N ASP A 70 9.81 0.41 16.03
CA ASP A 70 9.08 0.27 17.28
C ASP A 70 7.56 0.35 17.12
N SER A 71 7.06 0.40 15.88
CA SER A 71 5.62 0.51 15.62
C SER A 71 4.88 -0.77 16.00
N PRO A 72 3.73 -0.67 16.67
CA PRO A 72 2.91 -1.83 16.94
C PRO A 72 2.36 -2.50 15.68
N SER A 73 2.29 -1.78 14.56
CA SER A 73 1.80 -2.32 13.29
C SER A 73 2.82 -3.23 12.59
N MET A 74 4.08 -3.22 13.01
CA MET A 74 5.07 -4.17 12.52
C MET A 74 4.58 -5.62 12.66
N ARG A 75 3.88 -5.89 13.76
CA ARG A 75 3.35 -7.23 14.05
C ARG A 75 2.40 -7.72 12.96
N VAL A 76 1.59 -6.83 12.41
CA VAL A 76 0.63 -7.18 11.34
C VAL A 76 1.38 -7.73 10.12
N PHE A 77 2.43 -7.03 9.70
CA PHE A 77 3.22 -7.45 8.54
C PHE A 77 4.03 -8.71 8.82
N GLU A 78 4.59 -8.84 10.01
CA GLU A 78 5.35 -10.02 10.39
C GLU A 78 4.47 -11.27 10.41
N ILE A 79 3.28 -11.19 11.01
CA ILE A 79 2.34 -12.31 11.04
C ILE A 79 1.88 -12.67 9.63
N TRP A 80 1.64 -11.68 8.79
CA TRP A 80 1.26 -11.87 7.39
C TRP A 80 2.37 -12.63 6.64
N MET A 81 3.61 -12.20 6.79
CA MET A 81 4.75 -12.87 6.18
C MET A 81 4.90 -14.30 6.68
N MET A 82 4.82 -14.51 7.99
CA MET A 82 4.97 -15.84 8.59
C MET A 82 3.87 -16.80 8.12
N ALA A 83 2.63 -16.32 8.02
CA ALA A 83 1.52 -17.12 7.53
C ALA A 83 1.73 -17.53 6.07
N THR A 84 2.21 -16.61 5.25
CA THR A 84 2.52 -16.89 3.84
C THR A 84 3.62 -17.94 3.72
N GLU A 85 4.67 -17.84 4.51
CA GLU A 85 5.78 -18.81 4.49
C GLU A 85 5.36 -20.19 4.99
N THR A 86 4.57 -20.22 6.07
CA THR A 86 4.13 -21.48 6.69
C THR A 86 3.16 -22.23 5.79
N ALA A 87 2.16 -21.54 5.26
CA ALA A 87 1.13 -22.15 4.40
C ALA A 87 1.58 -22.31 2.96
N ARG A 88 2.60 -21.56 2.54
CA ARG A 88 3.07 -21.43 1.15
C ARG A 88 1.93 -21.04 0.21
N GLU A 89 1.05 -20.20 0.71
CA GLU A 89 -0.09 -19.66 -0.03
C GLU A 89 -0.10 -18.15 0.11
N ILE A 90 -0.75 -17.49 -0.83
CA ILE A 90 -0.89 -16.03 -0.83
C ILE A 90 -2.18 -15.67 -0.08
N PHE A 91 -2.06 -14.81 0.92
CA PHE A 91 -3.19 -14.24 1.63
C PHE A 91 -3.46 -12.85 1.09
N TYR A 92 -4.65 -12.64 0.55
CA TYR A 92 -5.02 -11.35 -0.03
C TYR A 92 -5.58 -10.41 1.04
N ALA A 93 -5.21 -9.15 0.92
CA ALA A 93 -5.67 -8.10 1.80
C ALA A 93 -6.60 -7.15 1.07
N ASN A 94 -7.50 -6.53 1.83
CA ASN A 94 -8.29 -5.40 1.38
C ASN A 94 -8.06 -4.26 2.36
N GLY A 95 -8.13 -3.03 1.89
CA GLY A 95 -7.84 -1.91 2.75
C GLY A 95 -8.56 -0.64 2.37
N THR A 96 -8.45 0.33 3.24
CA THR A 96 -8.99 1.66 3.04
C THR A 96 -7.95 2.67 3.50
N LEU A 97 -7.64 3.62 2.64
CA LEU A 97 -6.76 4.74 2.96
C LEU A 97 -7.61 6.00 3.06
N SER A 98 -7.60 6.63 4.22
CA SER A 98 -8.32 7.87 4.45
C SER A 98 -7.34 8.99 4.72
N ILE A 99 -7.48 10.11 4.01
CA ILE A 99 -6.63 11.29 4.18
C ILE A 99 -7.55 12.47 4.53
N PRO A 100 -7.83 12.70 5.83
CA PRO A 100 -8.79 13.74 6.24
C PRO A 100 -8.36 15.15 5.87
N SER A 101 -7.06 15.41 5.77
CA SER A 101 -6.56 16.75 5.46
C SER A 101 -6.99 17.27 4.09
N ILE A 102 -7.29 16.38 3.17
CA ILE A 102 -7.78 16.74 1.82
C ILE A 102 -9.14 16.12 1.51
N ASP A 103 -9.83 15.59 2.52
CA ASP A 103 -11.13 14.92 2.40
C ASP A 103 -11.17 13.86 1.31
N ARG A 104 -10.14 13.02 1.29
CA ARG A 104 -10.02 11.94 0.31
C ARG A 104 -10.01 10.58 0.98
N LYS A 105 -10.64 9.62 0.32
CA LYS A 105 -10.66 8.24 0.75
C LYS A 105 -10.44 7.34 -0.46
N TYR A 106 -9.59 6.33 -0.29
CA TYR A 106 -9.27 5.38 -1.36
C TYR A 106 -9.58 3.97 -0.90
N THR A 107 -10.15 3.18 -1.78
CA THR A 107 -10.41 1.77 -1.54
C THR A 107 -9.31 0.96 -2.21
N LEU A 108 -8.64 0.13 -1.42
CA LEU A 108 -7.56 -0.74 -1.85
C LEU A 108 -8.09 -2.16 -1.97
N THR A 109 -8.01 -2.73 -3.15
CA THR A 109 -8.64 -4.02 -3.44
C THR A 109 -7.60 -5.07 -3.75
N ARG A 110 -7.72 -6.22 -3.09
CA ARG A 110 -6.97 -7.44 -3.33
C ARG A 110 -5.47 -7.21 -3.43
N GLY A 111 -4.85 -6.95 -2.27
CA GLY A 111 -3.42 -6.71 -2.16
C GLY A 111 -2.64 -7.93 -1.73
N VAL A 112 -1.40 -7.99 -2.20
CA VAL A 112 -0.45 -9.04 -1.86
C VAL A 112 0.80 -8.38 -1.30
N LEU A 113 1.29 -8.90 -0.17
CA LEU A 113 2.56 -8.44 0.38
C LEU A 113 3.70 -9.01 -0.47
N THR A 114 4.32 -8.13 -1.25
CA THR A 114 5.33 -8.55 -2.24
C THR A 114 6.75 -8.40 -1.76
N GLN A 115 6.99 -7.50 -0.80
CA GLN A 115 8.33 -7.28 -0.28
C GLN A 115 8.28 -6.89 1.18
N ILE A 116 9.10 -7.56 1.99
CA ILE A 116 9.25 -7.27 3.41
C ILE A 116 10.71 -7.50 3.80
N PRO A 117 11.36 -6.56 4.50
CA PRO A 117 12.69 -6.83 5.04
C PRO A 117 12.59 -7.82 6.19
N PRO A 118 13.51 -8.81 6.28
CA PRO A 118 13.44 -9.84 7.31
C PRO A 118 13.70 -9.30 8.72
N ALA A 119 14.43 -8.21 8.82
CA ALA A 119 14.76 -7.58 10.11
C ALA A 119 15.13 -6.11 9.89
N PRO A 120 15.00 -5.27 10.93
CA PRO A 120 15.43 -3.88 10.83
C PRO A 120 16.94 -3.76 10.61
N THR A 121 17.33 -2.76 9.83
CA THR A 121 18.74 -2.43 9.67
C THR A 121 19.22 -1.68 10.90
N ALA A 122 20.31 -2.17 11.50
CA ALA A 122 20.91 -1.55 12.69
C ALA A 122 22.08 -0.66 12.28
N LYS A 123 21.99 0.61 12.64
CA LYS A 123 23.10 1.56 12.57
C LYS A 123 23.30 2.08 13.99
N THR A 124 23.58 3.37 14.16
CA THR A 124 23.60 3.97 15.50
C THR A 124 22.23 3.81 16.18
N VAL A 125 21.15 3.94 15.38
CA VAL A 125 19.79 3.60 15.79
C VAL A 125 19.19 2.66 14.77
N LEU A 126 18.11 1.95 15.16
CA LEU A 126 17.37 1.09 14.22
C LEU A 126 16.71 1.94 13.16
N GLN A 127 16.79 1.50 11.91
CA GLN A 127 16.23 2.21 10.77
C GLN A 127 14.80 1.80 10.51
N SER A 128 14.04 2.70 9.88
CA SER A 128 12.68 2.40 9.42
C SER A 128 12.67 1.26 8.43
N MET A 129 11.57 0.52 8.38
CA MET A 129 11.40 -0.62 7.48
C MET A 129 10.39 -0.27 6.38
N GLU A 130 10.72 -0.69 5.17
CA GLU A 130 9.85 -0.52 4.01
C GLU A 130 9.17 -1.84 3.66
N PHE A 131 7.85 -1.77 3.48
CA PHE A 131 7.04 -2.89 3.03
C PHE A 131 6.38 -2.51 1.71
N GLN A 132 6.27 -3.46 0.80
CA GLN A 132 5.58 -3.22 -0.47
C GLN A 132 4.39 -4.15 -0.59
N ILE A 133 3.24 -3.56 -0.91
CA ILE A 133 2.01 -4.28 -1.19
C ILE A 133 1.62 -3.95 -2.63
N THR A 134 1.39 -4.98 -3.43
CA THR A 134 0.88 -4.82 -4.80
C THR A 134 -0.62 -5.02 -4.79
N TRP A 135 -1.36 -3.97 -5.14
CA TRP A 135 -2.82 -3.96 -5.14
C TRP A 135 -3.35 -4.22 -6.54
N GLN A 136 -4.44 -4.99 -6.62
CA GLN A 136 -5.15 -5.17 -7.88
C GLN A 136 -5.70 -3.84 -8.38
N SER A 137 -6.29 -3.06 -7.49
CA SER A 137 -6.78 -1.73 -7.84
C SER A 137 -6.80 -0.81 -6.63
N VAL A 138 -6.61 0.47 -6.90
CA VAL A 138 -6.78 1.54 -5.91
C VAL A 138 -7.78 2.51 -6.53
N SER A 139 -8.94 2.66 -5.89
CA SER A 139 -10.02 3.48 -6.42
C SER A 139 -10.41 4.57 -5.44
N PRO A 140 -10.60 5.81 -5.90
CA PRO A 140 -11.14 6.84 -5.03
C PRO A 140 -12.56 6.50 -4.63
N ALA A 141 -12.87 6.66 -3.36
CA ALA A 141 -14.22 6.48 -2.84
C ALA A 141 -14.84 7.87 -2.59
N LEU A 142 -16.12 7.98 -2.90
CA LEU A 142 -16.86 9.21 -2.59
C LEU A 142 -17.12 9.27 -1.08
N VAL A 143 -16.85 10.42 -0.53
CA VAL A 143 -17.07 10.66 0.89
C VAL A 143 -18.41 11.35 1.11
#